data_4eb7da4064b52a55813e40f75b8c8c9d
#
_entry.id   4eb7da4064b52a55813e40f75b8c8c9d
#
_cell.length_a   1.000
_cell.length_b   1.000
_cell.length_c   1.000
_cell.angle_alpha   90.00
_cell.angle_beta   90.00
_cell.angle_gamma   90.00
#
_symmetry.space_group_name_H-M   'P 1'
#
loop_
_entity.id
_entity.type
_entity.pdbx_description
1 polymer ?
#
loop_
_entity_poly.entity_id
_entity_poly.type
_entity_poly.pdbx_seq_one_letter_code
_entity_poly.pdbx_strand_id
1 'polypeptide(L)'
;MRILFTSTCKPIPIFLNRFLSIDDVSYRFIVDQGPFSATADVPSFSLHFLAQNIACPSTVLEWPTLEELAAELQSSHYDYVAITCKVIDMDHLQAMIPLIRRVSSTSKIILGGYGTLGLNEPQFAVIGEAVDHVCTGGDGVKFLRTLLGEPLDRGMQAHLPVEVIRIPWLSEVGSMLAGGVQAGYLLSALGCVWKCEFCATSAYTGGQTVEIMTPEEIVESMKWYYANNPAMKHVFVMDEEILLRKNKVNAIGRLIREDKQFGLSTMTFLAFGTIKAISRWDPEELLLNGVGEVWTGIESKFSYQRKKGEADQKDLIHNLSLAGIEPQISWIIGDDCQNKDNIQEDVNYLISLQPITVQLTTLLAFPGTPLFARLKGEGRLPEKHDPSEFHLFGDNMTSLHFTHQERIRIILDTYERIYRTLGPAAMRSLGVYMNGYEFCSRSQNPFLKLEKKRFFKKKIETGIFLLKTAIEMAPTPQARSAMEDLRQRYVGLFGPMSKSIQYLADRALAAAGKEMERRARDGFSRLRDVPMKRFAYPGSQMLSRAGAAAGTELPFPVDVPLSAFGRA
;
A
#
# COMPACT_ATOMS: atom_id res chain seq x y z
N MET A 1 9.99 -31.46 -3.95
CA MET A 1 8.85 -30.73 -3.30
C MET A 1 8.49 -29.53 -4.17
N ARG A 2 7.22 -29.17 -4.20
CA ARG A 2 6.68 -28.02 -4.91
C ARG A 2 5.55 -27.39 -4.09
N ILE A 3 5.48 -26.05 -4.05
CA ILE A 3 4.48 -25.31 -3.28
C ILE A 3 3.61 -24.48 -4.20
N LEU A 4 2.29 -24.52 -3.97
CA LEU A 4 1.34 -23.53 -4.49
C LEU A 4 1.07 -22.49 -3.41
N PHE A 5 1.36 -21.24 -3.69
CA PHE A 5 0.92 -20.09 -2.90
C PHE A 5 -0.33 -19.49 -3.55
N THR A 6 -1.37 -19.23 -2.80
CA THR A 6 -2.60 -18.65 -3.35
C THR A 6 -3.19 -17.60 -2.40
N SER A 7 -3.78 -16.56 -2.99
CA SER A 7 -4.76 -15.74 -2.30
C SER A 7 -6.05 -16.53 -2.09
N THR A 8 -7.01 -15.98 -1.36
CA THR A 8 -8.37 -16.51 -1.33
C THR A 8 -9.05 -16.39 -2.70
N CYS A 9 -10.01 -17.27 -2.94
CA CYS A 9 -10.75 -17.30 -4.20
C CYS A 9 -11.78 -16.18 -4.30
N LYS A 10 -12.10 -15.80 -5.55
CA LYS A 10 -13.24 -14.92 -5.84
C LYS A 10 -14.58 -15.57 -5.44
N PRO A 11 -15.63 -14.81 -5.17
CA PRO A 11 -15.75 -13.35 -5.37
C PRO A 11 -14.99 -12.56 -4.33
N ILE A 12 -14.48 -11.38 -4.72
CA ILE A 12 -13.75 -10.46 -3.87
C ILE A 12 -14.77 -9.47 -3.27
N PRO A 13 -14.82 -9.27 -1.94
CA PRO A 13 -15.67 -8.28 -1.33
C PRO A 13 -15.36 -6.87 -1.85
N ILE A 14 -16.39 -6.11 -2.18
CA ILE A 14 -16.28 -4.76 -2.73
C ILE A 14 -17.16 -3.82 -1.92
N PHE A 15 -16.57 -2.77 -1.38
CA PHE A 15 -17.30 -1.62 -0.88
C PHE A 15 -17.44 -0.58 -1.99
N LEU A 16 -18.68 -0.18 -2.29
CA LEU A 16 -18.99 0.76 -3.35
C LEU A 16 -19.92 1.86 -2.86
N ASN A 17 -19.49 3.10 -3.03
CA ASN A 17 -20.29 4.28 -2.74
C ASN A 17 -20.07 5.35 -3.82
N ARG A 18 -20.88 6.43 -3.78
CA ARG A 18 -20.81 7.55 -4.70
C ARG A 18 -19.41 8.19 -4.80
N PHE A 19 -18.67 8.26 -3.69
CA PHE A 19 -17.37 8.92 -3.62
C PHE A 19 -16.19 7.98 -3.37
N LEU A 20 -16.45 6.72 -3.11
CA LEU A 20 -15.44 5.76 -2.71
C LEU A 20 -15.75 4.40 -3.28
N SER A 21 -14.74 3.77 -3.80
CA SER A 21 -14.78 2.39 -4.23
C SER A 21 -13.50 1.70 -3.80
N ILE A 22 -13.61 0.62 -3.05
CA ILE A 22 -12.49 -0.14 -2.55
C ILE A 22 -12.77 -1.63 -2.69
N ASP A 23 -11.74 -2.35 -3.05
CA ASP A 23 -11.65 -3.78 -3.00
C ASP A 23 -10.60 -4.13 -1.94
N ASP A 24 -11.08 -4.51 -0.76
CA ASP A 24 -10.20 -4.72 0.39
C ASP A 24 -9.32 -5.96 0.25
N VAL A 25 -9.68 -6.91 -0.60
CA VAL A 25 -8.90 -8.15 -0.78
C VAL A 25 -7.74 -7.91 -1.72
N SER A 26 -7.96 -7.23 -2.84
CA SER A 26 -6.91 -6.85 -3.79
C SER A 26 -6.32 -5.46 -3.51
N TYR A 27 -6.79 -4.74 -2.50
CA TYR A 27 -6.39 -3.38 -2.14
C TYR A 27 -6.55 -2.35 -3.27
N ARG A 28 -7.44 -2.60 -4.22
CA ARG A 28 -7.78 -1.60 -5.24
C ARG A 28 -8.65 -0.53 -4.62
N PHE A 29 -8.21 0.69 -4.77
CA PHE A 29 -8.78 1.83 -4.06
C PHE A 29 -9.04 3.01 -4.99
N ILE A 30 -10.25 3.58 -4.94
CA ILE A 30 -10.63 4.79 -5.68
C ILE A 30 -11.38 5.72 -4.75
N VAL A 31 -10.83 6.91 -4.53
CA VAL A 31 -11.53 8.03 -3.89
C VAL A 31 -11.90 9.05 -4.96
N ASP A 32 -13.13 9.59 -4.92
CA ASP A 32 -13.54 10.58 -5.90
C ASP A 32 -12.78 11.89 -5.70
N GLN A 33 -12.00 12.25 -6.69
CA GLN A 33 -11.29 13.52 -6.83
C GLN A 33 -11.57 14.13 -8.21
N GLY A 34 -12.82 14.04 -8.64
CA GLY A 34 -13.19 14.46 -9.99
C GLY A 34 -12.37 13.66 -11.04
N PRO A 35 -11.85 14.33 -12.09
CA PRO A 35 -11.06 13.64 -13.11
C PRO A 35 -9.75 13.05 -12.55
N PHE A 36 -9.27 13.46 -11.38
CA PHE A 36 -8.01 13.02 -10.78
C PHE A 36 -8.12 11.78 -9.90
N SER A 37 -9.26 11.10 -9.89
CA SER A 37 -9.41 9.84 -9.15
C SER A 37 -8.43 8.81 -9.70
N ALA A 38 -7.57 8.30 -8.82
CA ALA A 38 -6.58 7.29 -9.17
C ALA A 38 -7.04 5.90 -8.72
N THR A 39 -6.63 4.88 -9.46
CA THR A 39 -6.76 3.47 -9.08
C THR A 39 -5.39 2.90 -8.79
N ALA A 40 -5.32 1.92 -7.90
CA ALA A 40 -4.10 1.15 -7.65
C ALA A 40 -4.35 -0.33 -7.98
N ASP A 41 -3.40 -0.94 -8.70
CA ASP A 41 -3.32 -2.39 -8.88
C ASP A 41 -2.23 -2.89 -7.96
N VAL A 42 -2.62 -3.51 -6.85
CA VAL A 42 -1.71 -3.97 -5.80
C VAL A 42 -1.53 -5.49 -5.91
N PRO A 43 -0.31 -6.00 -6.06
CA PRO A 43 -0.05 -7.44 -6.06
C PRO A 43 -0.13 -8.02 -4.66
N SER A 44 -0.33 -9.33 -4.55
CA SER A 44 -0.19 -10.07 -3.28
C SER A 44 1.29 -10.21 -2.90
N PHE A 45 1.96 -9.10 -2.64
CA PHE A 45 3.43 -9.03 -2.47
C PHE A 45 3.97 -10.04 -1.44
N SER A 46 3.22 -10.36 -0.39
CA SER A 46 3.63 -11.34 0.62
C SER A 46 3.77 -12.74 0.03
N LEU A 47 2.85 -13.18 -0.84
CA LEU A 47 2.93 -14.49 -1.50
C LEU A 47 4.17 -14.57 -2.40
N HIS A 48 4.43 -13.53 -3.16
CA HIS A 48 5.62 -13.44 -4.02
C HIS A 48 6.90 -13.40 -3.22
N PHE A 49 6.92 -12.67 -2.09
CA PHE A 49 8.07 -12.63 -1.20
C PHE A 49 8.39 -14.00 -0.60
N LEU A 50 7.37 -14.73 -0.14
CA LEU A 50 7.52 -16.09 0.36
C LEU A 50 8.05 -17.04 -0.73
N ALA A 51 7.41 -17.04 -1.90
CA ALA A 51 7.78 -17.89 -3.04
C ALA A 51 9.22 -17.68 -3.52
N GLN A 52 9.69 -16.43 -3.49
CA GLN A 52 11.04 -16.08 -3.92
C GLN A 52 12.13 -16.46 -2.91
N ASN A 53 11.79 -16.51 -1.64
CA ASN A 53 12.75 -16.71 -0.55
C ASN A 53 12.82 -18.14 -0.01
N ILE A 54 12.27 -19.12 -0.73
CA ILE A 54 12.44 -20.56 -0.49
C ILE A 54 13.24 -21.21 -1.61
N ALA A 55 13.82 -22.39 -1.37
CA ALA A 55 14.63 -23.08 -2.35
C ALA A 55 13.82 -23.96 -3.29
N CYS A 56 12.66 -24.44 -2.87
CA CYS A 56 11.85 -25.32 -3.69
C CYS A 56 11.07 -24.56 -4.77
N PRO A 57 10.80 -25.18 -5.94
CA PRO A 57 9.95 -24.60 -6.97
C PRO A 57 8.55 -24.28 -6.43
N SER A 58 8.03 -23.14 -6.83
CA SER A 58 6.70 -22.71 -6.38
C SER A 58 5.90 -22.01 -7.47
N THR A 59 4.59 -21.96 -7.28
CA THR A 59 3.65 -21.22 -8.12
C THR A 59 2.88 -20.25 -7.23
N VAL A 60 2.63 -19.05 -7.70
CA VAL A 60 1.74 -18.08 -7.05
C VAL A 60 0.51 -17.88 -7.91
N LEU A 61 -0.68 -18.07 -7.31
CA LEU A 61 -1.96 -17.70 -7.90
C LEU A 61 -2.55 -16.51 -7.14
N GLU A 62 -2.81 -15.43 -7.86
CA GLU A 62 -3.54 -14.29 -7.33
C GLU A 62 -4.96 -14.32 -7.85
N TRP A 63 -5.93 -14.25 -6.95
CA TRP A 63 -7.36 -14.07 -7.21
C TRP A 63 -7.96 -15.15 -8.14
N PRO A 64 -7.71 -16.45 -7.90
CA PRO A 64 -8.37 -17.50 -8.67
C PRO A 64 -9.86 -17.58 -8.33
N THR A 65 -10.67 -18.14 -9.22
CA THR A 65 -11.96 -18.73 -8.85
C THR A 65 -11.74 -20.11 -8.22
N LEU A 66 -12.78 -20.71 -7.64
CA LEU A 66 -12.68 -22.08 -7.14
C LEU A 66 -12.39 -23.07 -8.28
N GLU A 67 -12.96 -22.84 -9.47
CA GLU A 67 -12.74 -23.63 -10.67
C GLU A 67 -11.30 -23.52 -11.19
N GLU A 68 -10.75 -22.30 -11.22
CA GLU A 68 -9.35 -22.05 -11.62
C GLU A 68 -8.36 -22.68 -10.65
N LEU A 69 -8.63 -22.59 -9.33
CA LEU A 69 -7.83 -23.29 -8.32
C LEU A 69 -7.90 -24.81 -8.50
N ALA A 70 -9.10 -25.37 -8.73
CA ALA A 70 -9.26 -26.80 -8.98
C ALA A 70 -8.51 -27.24 -10.23
N ALA A 71 -8.58 -26.49 -11.32
CA ALA A 71 -7.88 -26.79 -12.58
C ALA A 71 -6.35 -26.78 -12.38
N GLU A 72 -5.79 -25.82 -11.65
CA GLU A 72 -4.36 -25.80 -11.34
C GLU A 72 -3.94 -27.04 -10.53
N LEU A 73 -4.71 -27.42 -9.51
CA LEU A 73 -4.42 -28.58 -8.67
C LEU A 73 -4.60 -29.92 -9.41
N GLN A 74 -5.43 -29.97 -10.42
CA GLN A 74 -5.58 -31.15 -11.28
C GLN A 74 -4.45 -31.26 -12.33
N SER A 75 -3.98 -30.12 -12.82
CA SER A 75 -2.94 -30.09 -13.86
C SER A 75 -1.51 -30.25 -13.31
N SER A 76 -1.31 -29.98 -12.04
CA SER A 76 0.02 -29.96 -11.40
C SER A 76 -0.03 -30.54 -9.99
N HIS A 77 0.98 -31.37 -9.64
CA HIS A 77 1.14 -31.86 -8.30
C HIS A 77 1.87 -30.84 -7.41
N TYR A 78 1.32 -30.60 -6.22
CA TYR A 78 1.91 -29.78 -5.17
C TYR A 78 1.99 -30.55 -3.85
N ASP A 79 3.15 -30.54 -3.19
CA ASP A 79 3.30 -31.12 -1.85
C ASP A 79 2.61 -30.27 -0.78
N TYR A 80 2.58 -28.93 -1.03
CA TYR A 80 1.94 -27.96 -0.14
C TYR A 80 1.08 -26.97 -0.92
N VAL A 81 -0.05 -26.59 -0.33
CA VAL A 81 -0.88 -25.45 -0.75
C VAL A 81 -0.91 -24.45 0.38
N ALA A 82 -0.22 -23.32 0.19
CA ALA A 82 -0.11 -22.25 1.18
C ALA A 82 -1.08 -21.10 0.83
N ILE A 83 -1.98 -20.78 1.75
CA ILE A 83 -3.05 -19.80 1.54
C ILE A 83 -2.81 -18.62 2.46
N THR A 84 -2.83 -17.38 1.92
CA THR A 84 -2.88 -16.18 2.76
C THR A 84 -4.27 -15.99 3.33
N CYS A 85 -4.35 -15.58 4.59
CA CYS A 85 -5.59 -15.51 5.35
C CYS A 85 -5.70 -14.13 6.04
N LYS A 86 -6.81 -13.46 5.81
CA LYS A 86 -7.31 -12.35 6.61
C LYS A 86 -8.62 -12.78 7.27
N VAL A 87 -9.13 -12.04 8.25
CA VAL A 87 -10.41 -12.41 8.89
C VAL A 87 -11.56 -12.35 7.89
N ILE A 88 -11.54 -11.39 6.96
CA ILE A 88 -12.53 -11.28 5.88
C ILE A 88 -12.59 -12.53 4.98
N ASP A 89 -11.53 -13.31 4.94
CA ASP A 89 -11.39 -14.48 4.06
C ASP A 89 -11.98 -15.77 4.64
N MET A 90 -12.48 -15.78 5.89
CA MET A 90 -12.85 -17.00 6.60
C MET A 90 -13.91 -17.83 5.87
N ASP A 91 -14.92 -17.20 5.26
CA ASP A 91 -15.94 -17.91 4.49
C ASP A 91 -15.38 -18.53 3.20
N HIS A 92 -14.42 -17.84 2.56
CA HIS A 92 -13.72 -18.36 1.39
C HIS A 92 -12.88 -19.59 1.74
N LEU A 93 -12.21 -19.59 2.89
CA LEU A 93 -11.42 -20.73 3.37
C LEU A 93 -12.30 -21.94 3.63
N GLN A 94 -13.53 -21.75 4.14
CA GLN A 94 -14.49 -22.85 4.33
C GLN A 94 -14.88 -23.53 2.99
N ALA A 95 -14.85 -22.82 1.87
CA ALA A 95 -15.08 -23.38 0.54
C ALA A 95 -13.79 -23.97 -0.08
N MET A 96 -12.66 -23.29 0.08
CA MET A 96 -11.38 -23.68 -0.52
C MET A 96 -10.79 -24.96 0.08
N ILE A 97 -10.78 -25.10 1.40
CA ILE A 97 -10.14 -26.22 2.09
C ILE A 97 -10.76 -27.58 1.69
N PRO A 98 -12.09 -27.77 1.71
CA PRO A 98 -12.70 -29.01 1.23
C PRO A 98 -12.45 -29.26 -0.27
N LEU A 99 -12.41 -28.21 -1.10
CA LEU A 99 -12.05 -28.34 -2.51
C LEU A 99 -10.63 -28.89 -2.68
N ILE A 100 -9.64 -28.32 -1.99
CA ILE A 100 -8.24 -28.75 -2.04
C ILE A 100 -8.12 -30.22 -1.59
N ARG A 101 -8.75 -30.58 -0.47
CA ARG A 101 -8.76 -31.96 0.04
C ARG A 101 -9.33 -32.95 -0.96
N ARG A 102 -10.38 -32.57 -1.68
CA ARG A 102 -11.03 -33.42 -2.70
C ARG A 102 -10.20 -33.57 -3.97
N VAL A 103 -9.58 -32.46 -4.43
CA VAL A 103 -8.89 -32.41 -5.74
C VAL A 103 -7.44 -32.84 -5.62
N SER A 104 -6.78 -32.52 -4.49
CA SER A 104 -5.37 -32.83 -4.23
C SER A 104 -5.21 -33.39 -2.81
N SER A 105 -5.72 -34.61 -2.58
CA SER A 105 -5.82 -35.24 -1.27
C SER A 105 -4.46 -35.47 -0.57
N THR A 106 -3.36 -35.49 -1.32
CA THR A 106 -2.00 -35.67 -0.80
C THR A 106 -1.31 -34.36 -0.45
N SER A 107 -1.82 -33.22 -0.91
CA SER A 107 -1.25 -31.91 -0.59
C SER A 107 -1.53 -31.54 0.86
N LYS A 108 -0.51 -31.04 1.56
CA LYS A 108 -0.65 -30.43 2.88
C LYS A 108 -1.04 -28.97 2.75
N ILE A 109 -1.97 -28.50 3.59
CA ILE A 109 -2.48 -27.14 3.57
C ILE A 109 -1.79 -26.31 4.65
N ILE A 110 -1.27 -25.14 4.27
CA ILE A 110 -0.65 -24.16 5.17
C ILE A 110 -1.51 -22.90 5.17
N LEU A 111 -1.88 -22.39 6.35
CA LEU A 111 -2.46 -21.06 6.50
C LEU A 111 -1.44 -20.09 7.09
N GLY A 112 -1.41 -18.86 6.59
CA GLY A 112 -0.58 -17.77 7.11
C GLY A 112 -1.24 -16.40 6.93
N GLY A 113 -0.76 -15.42 7.68
CA GLY A 113 -1.26 -14.05 7.66
C GLY A 113 -2.07 -13.67 8.90
N TYR A 114 -2.45 -12.41 9.00
CA TYR A 114 -3.08 -11.84 10.20
C TYR A 114 -4.43 -12.50 10.56
N GLY A 115 -5.13 -13.06 9.58
CA GLY A 115 -6.40 -13.78 9.82
C GLY A 115 -6.25 -14.99 10.73
N THR A 116 -5.04 -15.57 10.84
CA THR A 116 -4.79 -16.70 11.75
C THR A 116 -5.04 -16.37 13.22
N LEU A 117 -5.01 -15.09 13.62
CA LEU A 117 -5.45 -14.66 14.94
C LEU A 117 -6.92 -14.98 15.20
N GLY A 118 -7.76 -14.99 14.16
CA GLY A 118 -9.18 -15.31 14.25
C GLY A 118 -9.46 -16.79 14.52
N LEU A 119 -8.53 -17.69 14.24
CA LEU A 119 -8.72 -19.14 14.44
C LEU A 119 -8.91 -19.53 15.91
N ASN A 120 -8.59 -18.63 16.85
CA ASN A 120 -8.86 -18.82 18.28
C ASN A 120 -10.33 -18.53 18.64
N GLU A 121 -11.12 -17.91 17.76
CA GLU A 121 -12.54 -17.72 17.99
C GLU A 121 -13.31 -19.01 17.64
N PRO A 122 -14.24 -19.46 18.50
CA PRO A 122 -14.91 -20.77 18.34
C PRO A 122 -15.54 -20.98 16.95
N GLN A 123 -16.10 -19.92 16.35
CA GLN A 123 -16.73 -20.01 15.03
C GLN A 123 -15.76 -20.27 13.88
N PHE A 124 -14.46 -20.00 14.05
CA PHE A 124 -13.41 -20.18 13.03
C PHE A 124 -12.44 -21.32 13.37
N ALA A 125 -12.53 -21.91 14.57
CA ALA A 125 -11.63 -22.97 15.01
C ALA A 125 -11.62 -24.18 14.03
N VAL A 126 -12.77 -24.54 13.46
CA VAL A 126 -12.91 -25.61 12.47
C VAL A 126 -12.00 -25.41 11.24
N ILE A 127 -11.68 -24.18 10.86
CA ILE A 127 -10.75 -23.88 9.76
C ILE A 127 -9.33 -24.27 10.16
N GLY A 128 -8.91 -23.91 11.36
CA GLY A 128 -7.59 -24.28 11.89
C GLY A 128 -7.41 -25.79 12.03
N GLU A 129 -8.46 -26.52 12.45
CA GLU A 129 -8.46 -27.99 12.59
C GLU A 129 -8.43 -28.71 11.23
N ALA A 130 -8.89 -28.07 10.16
CA ALA A 130 -8.97 -28.66 8.82
C ALA A 130 -7.67 -28.54 7.99
N VAL A 131 -6.66 -27.83 8.50
CA VAL A 131 -5.37 -27.59 7.82
C VAL A 131 -4.22 -28.33 8.53
N ASP A 132 -3.11 -28.53 7.81
CA ASP A 132 -1.96 -29.27 8.36
C ASP A 132 -1.01 -28.36 9.14
N HIS A 133 -0.88 -27.12 8.73
CA HIS A 133 0.04 -26.16 9.34
C HIS A 133 -0.55 -24.76 9.41
N VAL A 134 -0.30 -24.06 10.52
CA VAL A 134 -0.69 -22.65 10.69
C VAL A 134 0.55 -21.83 11.06
N CYS A 135 0.87 -20.84 10.26
CA CYS A 135 1.92 -19.87 10.57
C CYS A 135 1.31 -18.72 11.39
N THR A 136 1.53 -18.76 12.70
CA THR A 136 1.06 -17.75 13.65
C THR A 136 2.21 -16.84 14.08
N GLY A 137 2.19 -15.61 13.56
CA GLY A 137 3.15 -14.58 13.93
C GLY A 137 4.56 -14.76 13.35
N GLY A 138 5.29 -13.68 13.25
CA GLY A 138 6.71 -13.68 12.91
C GLY A 138 7.04 -13.85 11.43
N ASP A 139 8.21 -14.41 11.19
CA ASP A 139 8.82 -14.54 9.87
C ASP A 139 8.29 -15.76 9.11
N GLY A 140 7.39 -15.53 8.14
CA GLY A 140 6.82 -16.57 7.28
C GLY A 140 7.85 -17.31 6.42
N VAL A 141 8.93 -16.64 6.00
CA VAL A 141 10.03 -17.29 5.26
C VAL A 141 10.77 -18.27 6.16
N LYS A 142 11.09 -17.85 7.38
CA LYS A 142 11.75 -18.73 8.37
C LYS A 142 10.87 -19.92 8.72
N PHE A 143 9.55 -19.71 8.89
CA PHE A 143 8.59 -20.79 9.11
C PHE A 143 8.63 -21.81 7.95
N LEU A 144 8.55 -21.34 6.71
CA LEU A 144 8.58 -22.22 5.53
C LEU A 144 9.93 -22.93 5.38
N ARG A 145 11.05 -22.23 5.53
CA ARG A 145 12.38 -22.84 5.48
C ARG A 145 12.55 -23.94 6.54
N THR A 146 12.04 -23.69 7.76
CA THR A 146 12.04 -24.74 8.82
C THR A 146 11.22 -25.95 8.41
N LEU A 147 10.01 -25.74 7.89
CA LEU A 147 9.12 -26.80 7.43
C LEU A 147 9.72 -27.62 6.28
N LEU A 148 10.47 -26.96 5.40
CA LEU A 148 11.10 -27.57 4.21
C LEU A 148 12.49 -28.14 4.47
N GLY A 149 13.05 -27.95 5.67
CA GLY A 149 14.43 -28.34 6.00
C GLY A 149 15.49 -27.50 5.27
N GLU A 150 15.19 -26.25 4.96
CA GLU A 150 16.10 -25.33 4.26
C GLU A 150 16.96 -24.51 5.24
N PRO A 151 18.15 -24.02 4.83
CA PRO A 151 18.99 -23.15 5.64
C PRO A 151 18.28 -21.85 6.02
N LEU A 152 18.35 -21.48 7.31
CA LEU A 152 17.67 -20.28 7.84
C LEU A 152 18.48 -18.99 7.66
N ASP A 153 19.79 -19.10 7.49
CA ASP A 153 20.76 -18.01 7.35
C ASP A 153 20.93 -17.50 5.91
N ARG A 154 20.22 -18.11 4.96
CA ARG A 154 20.23 -17.64 3.58
C ARG A 154 19.58 -16.26 3.49
N GLY A 155 20.25 -15.31 2.83
CA GLY A 155 19.78 -13.94 2.63
C GLY A 155 18.39 -13.84 2.00
N MET A 156 17.82 -12.65 2.09
CA MET A 156 16.50 -12.31 1.56
C MET A 156 16.62 -11.43 0.31
N GLN A 157 15.63 -11.54 -0.58
CA GLN A 157 15.50 -10.67 -1.76
C GLN A 157 14.04 -10.29 -1.97
N ALA A 158 13.80 -9.10 -2.53
CA ALA A 158 12.47 -8.60 -2.85
C ALA A 158 12.41 -8.12 -4.31
N HIS A 159 12.42 -9.08 -5.24
CA HIS A 159 12.24 -8.86 -6.68
C HIS A 159 10.78 -9.15 -7.04
N LEU A 160 9.88 -8.28 -6.59
CA LEU A 160 8.43 -8.55 -6.56
C LEU A 160 7.71 -7.83 -7.70
N PRO A 161 6.50 -8.29 -8.08
CA PRO A 161 5.62 -7.50 -8.92
C PRO A 161 5.37 -6.12 -8.31
N VAL A 162 5.23 -5.12 -9.18
CA VAL A 162 5.08 -3.72 -8.76
C VAL A 162 3.62 -3.33 -8.61
N GLU A 163 3.34 -2.42 -7.68
CA GLU A 163 2.08 -1.69 -7.67
C GLU A 163 2.05 -0.68 -8.80
N VAL A 164 0.89 -0.50 -9.41
CA VAL A 164 0.68 0.51 -10.46
C VAL A 164 -0.47 1.41 -10.08
N ILE A 165 -0.16 2.66 -9.78
CA ILE A 165 -1.13 3.70 -9.48
C ILE A 165 -1.35 4.53 -10.74
N ARG A 166 -2.59 4.66 -11.21
CA ARG A 166 -2.92 5.35 -12.44
C ARG A 166 -4.17 6.21 -12.34
N ILE A 167 -4.15 7.34 -13.03
CA ILE A 167 -5.34 8.09 -13.38
C ILE A 167 -5.75 7.59 -14.78
N PRO A 168 -6.89 6.87 -14.92
CA PRO A 168 -7.15 6.04 -16.11
C PRO A 168 -7.08 6.78 -17.45
N TRP A 169 -7.61 8.01 -17.55
CA TRP A 169 -7.64 8.78 -18.78
C TRP A 169 -6.26 9.32 -19.22
N LEU A 170 -5.24 9.29 -18.34
CA LEU A 170 -3.89 9.71 -18.74
C LEU A 170 -3.27 8.83 -19.83
N SER A 171 -3.75 7.60 -20.00
CA SER A 171 -3.35 6.73 -21.10
C SER A 171 -3.61 7.36 -22.49
N GLU A 172 -4.60 8.25 -22.61
CA GLU A 172 -4.95 8.93 -23.87
C GLU A 172 -4.09 10.17 -24.15
N VAL A 173 -3.34 10.65 -23.16
CA VAL A 173 -2.58 11.91 -23.28
C VAL A 173 -1.24 11.72 -23.98
N GLY A 174 -0.65 10.52 -23.92
CA GLY A 174 0.70 10.24 -24.47
C GLY A 174 1.82 10.88 -23.64
N SER A 175 1.60 11.04 -22.36
CA SER A 175 2.59 11.54 -21.39
C SER A 175 3.37 10.39 -20.75
N MET A 176 4.44 10.72 -20.03
CA MET A 176 5.20 9.75 -19.22
C MET A 176 4.36 9.10 -18.10
N LEU A 177 3.21 9.68 -17.76
CA LEU A 177 2.26 9.15 -16.77
C LEU A 177 1.21 8.21 -17.39
N ALA A 178 1.23 7.98 -18.70
CA ALA A 178 0.24 7.15 -19.39
C ALA A 178 0.20 5.70 -18.85
N GLY A 179 1.35 5.13 -18.48
CA GLY A 179 1.47 3.80 -17.88
C GLY A 179 1.18 3.75 -16.37
N GLY A 180 0.90 4.90 -15.75
CA GLY A 180 0.80 5.03 -14.30
C GLY A 180 2.15 5.21 -13.59
N VAL A 181 2.09 5.45 -12.29
CA VAL A 181 3.25 5.48 -11.40
C VAL A 181 3.44 4.09 -10.82
N GLN A 182 4.65 3.57 -10.91
CA GLN A 182 4.99 2.24 -10.42
C GLN A 182 5.80 2.33 -9.13
N ALA A 183 5.49 1.45 -8.17
CA ALA A 183 6.22 1.32 -6.92
C ALA A 183 6.53 -0.16 -6.62
N GLY A 184 7.77 -0.43 -6.20
CA GLY A 184 8.19 -1.76 -5.73
C GLY A 184 7.92 -1.94 -4.25
N TYR A 185 7.99 -3.18 -3.76
CA TYR A 185 7.83 -3.52 -2.35
C TYR A 185 9.11 -4.09 -1.77
N LEU A 186 9.44 -3.65 -0.56
CA LEU A 186 10.55 -4.17 0.26
C LEU A 186 10.02 -4.52 1.65
N LEU A 187 10.42 -5.66 2.18
CA LEU A 187 10.01 -6.11 3.51
C LEU A 187 11.18 -5.95 4.47
N SER A 188 11.26 -4.79 5.13
CA SER A 188 12.36 -4.51 6.07
C SER A 188 12.21 -5.25 7.38
N ALA A 189 11.02 -5.22 7.98
CA ALA A 189 10.67 -5.94 9.18
C ALA A 189 9.15 -6.11 9.28
N LEU A 190 8.70 -6.90 10.24
CA LEU A 190 7.29 -7.10 10.59
C LEU A 190 7.08 -6.77 12.06
N GLY A 191 5.90 -6.19 12.35
CA GLY A 191 5.47 -5.94 13.72
C GLY A 191 5.92 -4.61 14.30
N CYS A 192 5.25 -4.22 15.38
CA CYS A 192 5.41 -2.91 15.97
C CYS A 192 5.40 -2.99 17.51
N VAL A 193 6.33 -2.27 18.15
CA VAL A 193 6.51 -2.27 19.61
C VAL A 193 5.47 -1.44 20.37
N TRP A 194 4.67 -0.61 19.68
CA TRP A 194 3.75 0.32 20.33
C TRP A 194 2.53 -0.34 20.96
N LYS A 195 2.15 -1.53 20.51
CA LYS A 195 1.03 -2.31 21.07
C LYS A 195 -0.27 -1.49 21.11
N CYS A 196 -0.58 -0.76 20.03
CA CYS A 196 -1.86 -0.07 19.90
C CYS A 196 -2.99 -1.09 20.03
N GLU A 197 -4.02 -0.78 20.83
CA GLU A 197 -5.05 -1.76 21.20
C GLU A 197 -5.85 -2.32 20.01
N PHE A 198 -6.01 -1.56 18.94
CA PHE A 198 -6.73 -1.96 17.72
C PHE A 198 -5.86 -2.69 16.69
N CYS A 199 -4.53 -2.71 16.85
CA CYS A 199 -3.61 -3.07 15.78
C CYS A 199 -3.38 -4.58 15.70
N ALA A 200 -3.88 -5.20 14.62
CA ALA A 200 -3.69 -6.60 14.32
C ALA A 200 -2.21 -6.97 14.11
N THR A 201 -1.42 -6.12 13.47
CA THR A 201 0.01 -6.33 13.23
C THR A 201 0.78 -6.50 14.53
N SER A 202 0.53 -5.58 15.48
CA SER A 202 1.18 -5.64 16.80
C SER A 202 0.75 -6.87 17.60
N ALA A 203 -0.53 -7.26 17.51
CA ALA A 203 -1.05 -8.46 18.14
C ALA A 203 -0.43 -9.73 17.52
N TYR A 204 -0.33 -9.78 16.18
CA TYR A 204 0.22 -10.91 15.44
C TYR A 204 1.69 -11.21 15.81
N THR A 205 2.51 -10.21 16.05
CA THR A 205 3.92 -10.35 16.44
C THR A 205 4.16 -10.30 17.95
N GLY A 206 3.11 -10.29 18.78
CA GLY A 206 3.21 -10.16 20.23
C GLY A 206 3.81 -8.83 20.69
N GLY A 207 3.73 -7.78 19.86
CA GLY A 207 4.33 -6.48 20.12
C GLY A 207 5.85 -6.47 20.00
N GLN A 208 6.39 -7.30 19.13
CA GLN A 208 7.82 -7.36 18.80
C GLN A 208 8.03 -6.93 17.36
N THR A 209 9.24 -6.47 17.05
CA THR A 209 9.69 -6.26 15.67
C THR A 209 10.54 -7.45 15.25
N VAL A 210 10.18 -8.08 14.15
CA VAL A 210 10.89 -9.21 13.54
C VAL A 210 11.64 -8.68 12.32
N GLU A 211 12.97 -8.64 12.40
CA GLU A 211 13.82 -8.21 11.28
C GLU A 211 13.74 -9.23 10.14
N ILE A 212 13.55 -8.75 8.91
CA ILE A 212 13.43 -9.58 7.70
C ILE A 212 14.58 -9.33 6.74
N MET A 213 14.83 -8.07 6.33
CA MET A 213 15.89 -7.71 5.39
C MET A 213 16.91 -6.77 6.04
N THR A 214 18.18 -6.98 5.73
CA THR A 214 19.27 -6.05 6.08
C THR A 214 19.25 -4.81 5.19
N PRO A 215 19.95 -3.71 5.55
CA PRO A 215 20.11 -2.55 4.68
C PRO A 215 20.71 -2.89 3.30
N GLU A 216 21.67 -3.83 3.26
CA GLU A 216 22.31 -4.28 2.03
C GLU A 216 21.33 -5.01 1.13
N GLU A 217 20.52 -5.93 1.65
CA GLU A 217 19.50 -6.66 0.90
C GLU A 217 18.39 -5.73 0.37
N ILE A 218 18.02 -4.70 1.16
CA ILE A 218 17.09 -3.65 0.75
C ILE A 218 17.65 -2.90 -0.46
N VAL A 219 18.90 -2.43 -0.38
CA VAL A 219 19.51 -1.65 -1.45
C VAL A 219 19.79 -2.50 -2.70
N GLU A 220 20.19 -3.76 -2.55
CA GLU A 220 20.32 -4.68 -3.69
C GLU A 220 18.96 -4.91 -4.39
N SER A 221 17.88 -5.04 -3.64
CA SER A 221 16.53 -5.11 -4.23
C SER A 221 16.13 -3.80 -4.93
N MET A 222 16.50 -2.63 -4.38
CA MET A 222 16.31 -1.34 -5.08
C MET A 222 17.09 -1.27 -6.40
N LYS A 223 18.33 -1.78 -6.44
CA LYS A 223 19.11 -1.86 -7.69
C LYS A 223 18.43 -2.74 -8.71
N TRP A 224 17.90 -3.89 -8.27
CA TRP A 224 17.16 -4.78 -9.16
C TRP A 224 15.93 -4.07 -9.76
N TYR A 225 15.11 -3.39 -8.95
CA TYR A 225 13.97 -2.62 -9.44
C TYR A 225 14.39 -1.57 -10.46
N TYR A 226 15.44 -0.81 -10.17
CA TYR A 226 15.94 0.22 -11.07
C TYR A 226 16.47 -0.35 -12.38
N ALA A 227 17.22 -1.46 -12.33
CA ALA A 227 17.78 -2.11 -13.51
C ALA A 227 16.69 -2.66 -14.45
N ASN A 228 15.61 -3.22 -13.88
CA ASN A 228 14.50 -3.76 -14.67
C ASN A 228 13.51 -2.68 -15.13
N ASN A 229 13.40 -1.57 -14.42
CA ASN A 229 12.54 -0.45 -14.78
C ASN A 229 13.15 0.89 -14.34
N PRO A 230 14.02 1.51 -15.14
CA PRO A 230 14.64 2.81 -14.80
C PRO A 230 13.65 3.97 -14.65
N ALA A 231 12.42 3.82 -15.14
CA ALA A 231 11.34 4.80 -14.95
C ALA A 231 10.76 4.75 -13.52
N MET A 232 10.85 3.62 -12.83
CA MET A 232 10.41 3.47 -11.45
C MET A 232 11.37 4.22 -10.52
N LYS A 233 10.82 5.11 -9.71
CA LYS A 233 11.60 5.99 -8.83
C LYS A 233 11.19 5.88 -7.38
N HIS A 234 10.32 4.92 -7.05
CA HIS A 234 9.76 4.79 -5.72
C HIS A 234 9.60 3.33 -5.31
N VAL A 235 9.85 3.05 -4.03
CA VAL A 235 9.58 1.76 -3.39
C VAL A 235 8.87 1.97 -2.05
N PHE A 236 8.02 1.04 -1.69
CA PHE A 236 7.41 0.98 -0.36
C PHE A 236 8.25 0.08 0.54
N VAL A 237 8.80 0.63 1.62
CA VAL A 237 9.46 -0.17 2.65
C VAL A 237 8.40 -0.57 3.68
N MET A 238 7.90 -1.79 3.54
CA MET A 238 6.88 -2.37 4.41
C MET A 238 7.51 -2.75 5.74
N ASP A 239 7.33 -1.86 6.71
CA ASP A 239 7.92 -1.92 8.03
C ASP A 239 7.21 -0.88 8.89
N GLU A 240 6.35 -1.32 9.78
CA GLU A 240 5.41 -0.47 10.51
C GLU A 240 6.06 0.66 11.31
N GLU A 241 7.37 0.59 11.57
CA GLU A 241 8.07 1.57 12.42
C GLU A 241 9.55 1.74 12.03
N ILE A 242 9.87 1.77 10.74
CA ILE A 242 11.27 1.86 10.28
C ILE A 242 11.97 3.11 10.80
N LEU A 243 11.24 4.24 10.93
CA LEU A 243 11.80 5.52 11.39
C LEU A 243 12.26 5.50 12.87
N LEU A 244 11.81 4.52 13.66
CA LEU A 244 12.35 4.30 15.00
C LEU A 244 13.77 3.73 14.97
N ARG A 245 14.16 3.08 13.87
CA ARG A 245 15.46 2.40 13.70
C ARG A 245 16.45 3.26 12.91
N LYS A 246 16.87 4.36 13.52
CA LYS A 246 17.71 5.39 12.90
C LYS A 246 18.97 4.82 12.24
N ASN A 247 19.65 3.87 12.89
CA ASN A 247 20.87 3.24 12.34
C ASN A 247 20.58 2.48 11.03
N LYS A 248 19.44 1.79 10.91
CA LYS A 248 19.05 1.05 9.70
C LYS A 248 18.77 2.01 8.55
N VAL A 249 17.98 3.06 8.80
CA VAL A 249 17.66 4.08 7.79
C VAL A 249 18.94 4.81 7.33
N ASN A 250 19.82 5.16 8.26
CA ASN A 250 21.11 5.79 7.93
C ASN A 250 22.02 4.87 7.10
N ALA A 251 22.04 3.56 7.37
CA ALA A 251 22.78 2.59 6.58
C ALA A 251 22.22 2.48 5.15
N ILE A 252 20.89 2.39 4.98
CA ILE A 252 20.24 2.42 3.67
C ILE A 252 20.61 3.69 2.91
N GLY A 253 20.47 4.86 3.55
CA GLY A 253 20.80 6.15 2.93
C GLY A 253 22.26 6.27 2.53
N ARG A 254 23.19 5.77 3.34
CA ARG A 254 24.62 5.72 3.00
C ARG A 254 24.83 4.89 1.73
N LEU A 255 24.32 3.69 1.67
CA LEU A 255 24.43 2.79 0.52
C LEU A 255 23.83 3.39 -0.75
N ILE A 256 22.70 4.11 -0.65
CA ILE A 256 22.07 4.82 -1.78
C ILE A 256 23.02 5.95 -2.28
N ARG A 257 23.66 6.71 -1.40
CA ARG A 257 24.57 7.80 -1.79
C ARG A 257 25.91 7.30 -2.35
N GLU A 258 26.39 6.16 -1.87
CA GLU A 258 27.63 5.53 -2.35
C GLU A 258 27.44 4.86 -3.71
N ASP A 259 26.19 4.55 -4.12
CA ASP A 259 25.92 3.97 -5.42
C ASP A 259 26.25 4.95 -6.56
N LYS A 260 27.17 4.54 -7.43
CA LYS A 260 27.59 5.30 -8.64
C LYS A 260 27.14 4.64 -9.94
N GLN A 261 26.66 3.41 -9.87
CA GLN A 261 26.40 2.58 -11.03
C GLN A 261 24.93 2.63 -11.47
N PHE A 262 23.99 2.52 -10.53
CA PHE A 262 22.56 2.34 -10.82
C PHE A 262 21.76 3.64 -10.75
N GLY A 263 22.31 4.74 -10.23
CA GLY A 263 21.59 6.01 -10.10
C GLY A 263 20.49 5.99 -9.04
N LEU A 264 20.69 5.24 -7.95
CA LEU A 264 19.75 5.15 -6.82
C LEU A 264 19.49 6.50 -6.14
N SER A 265 20.36 7.50 -6.31
CA SER A 265 20.14 8.89 -5.86
C SER A 265 18.81 9.48 -6.36
N THR A 266 18.29 8.96 -7.49
CA THR A 266 17.01 9.35 -8.08
C THR A 266 15.82 8.54 -7.59
N MET A 267 16.03 7.54 -6.75
CA MET A 267 14.97 6.77 -6.09
C MET A 267 14.63 7.34 -4.72
N THR A 268 13.40 7.12 -4.30
CA THR A 268 12.92 7.41 -2.96
C THR A 268 12.16 6.21 -2.41
N PHE A 269 11.96 6.20 -1.09
CA PHE A 269 11.09 5.20 -0.48
C PHE A 269 10.08 5.83 0.46
N LEU A 270 8.94 5.16 0.59
CA LEU A 270 7.97 5.40 1.63
C LEU A 270 8.45 4.73 2.91
N ALA A 271 8.44 5.48 4.00
CA ALA A 271 8.73 5.01 5.35
C ALA A 271 7.52 5.16 6.25
N PHE A 272 7.23 4.13 7.04
CA PHE A 272 6.25 4.23 8.12
C PHE A 272 6.94 4.72 9.40
N GLY A 273 6.24 5.56 10.13
CA GLY A 273 6.71 6.02 11.43
C GLY A 273 5.61 6.70 12.22
N THR A 274 5.64 6.49 13.53
CA THR A 274 4.77 7.24 14.45
C THR A 274 5.25 8.68 14.58
N ILE A 275 4.38 9.58 15.02
CA ILE A 275 4.73 10.98 15.32
C ILE A 275 5.95 11.04 16.24
N LYS A 276 6.01 10.18 17.26
CA LYS A 276 7.14 10.09 18.19
C LYS A 276 8.44 9.64 17.52
N ALA A 277 8.39 8.78 16.51
CA ALA A 277 9.58 8.39 15.75
C ALA A 277 10.03 9.50 14.81
N ILE A 278 9.08 10.08 14.06
CA ILE A 278 9.35 11.16 13.10
C ILE A 278 9.97 12.38 13.78
N SER A 279 9.49 12.75 15.00
CA SER A 279 10.00 13.92 15.74
C SER A 279 11.48 13.84 16.14
N ARG A 280 12.12 12.66 15.96
CA ARG A 280 13.57 12.47 16.20
C ARG A 280 14.43 12.73 14.97
N TRP A 281 13.81 13.06 13.85
CA TRP A 281 14.49 13.27 12.57
C TRP A 281 14.43 14.74 12.15
N ASP A 282 15.55 15.22 11.64
CA ASP A 282 15.55 16.41 10.82
C ASP A 282 15.04 16.03 9.41
N PRO A 283 14.12 16.81 8.79
CA PRO A 283 13.67 16.55 7.43
C PRO A 283 14.80 16.48 6.40
N GLU A 284 15.88 17.25 6.57
CA GLU A 284 17.07 17.15 5.71
C GLU A 284 17.73 15.78 5.83
N GLU A 285 17.84 15.25 7.05
CA GLU A 285 18.38 13.91 7.31
C GLU A 285 17.52 12.81 6.66
N LEU A 286 16.19 12.92 6.71
CA LEU A 286 15.28 12.00 6.02
C LEU A 286 15.50 12.00 4.50
N LEU A 287 15.57 13.18 3.88
CA LEU A 287 15.84 13.31 2.45
C LEU A 287 17.22 12.76 2.04
N LEU A 288 18.24 13.00 2.85
CA LEU A 288 19.58 12.44 2.63
C LEU A 288 19.57 10.91 2.62
N ASN A 289 18.70 10.31 3.42
CA ASN A 289 18.56 8.87 3.52
C ASN A 289 17.59 8.26 2.49
N GLY A 290 17.05 9.06 1.56
CA GLY A 290 16.20 8.59 0.47
C GLY A 290 14.71 8.50 0.82
N VAL A 291 14.28 8.97 2.00
CA VAL A 291 12.87 9.03 2.38
C VAL A 291 12.19 10.11 1.53
N GLY A 292 11.21 9.74 0.73
CA GLY A 292 10.42 10.66 -0.10
C GLY A 292 8.97 10.78 0.36
N GLU A 293 8.49 9.82 1.13
CA GLU A 293 7.16 9.78 1.69
C GLU A 293 7.20 9.24 3.12
N VAL A 294 6.35 9.77 3.96
CA VAL A 294 6.18 9.29 5.34
C VAL A 294 4.71 9.00 5.59
N TRP A 295 4.41 7.76 5.97
CA TRP A 295 3.07 7.36 6.40
C TRP A 295 3.01 7.29 7.91
N THR A 296 2.08 8.05 8.51
CA THR A 296 1.89 8.09 9.97
C THR A 296 0.43 7.92 10.37
N GLY A 297 0.20 7.14 11.41
CA GLY A 297 -1.12 7.02 12.04
C GLY A 297 -1.29 8.06 13.14
N ILE A 298 -2.13 9.06 12.90
CA ILE A 298 -2.55 10.05 13.92
C ILE A 298 -3.83 9.59 14.61
N GLU A 299 -4.68 8.90 13.88
CA GLU A 299 -5.94 8.24 14.25
C GLU A 299 -7.06 9.22 14.62
N SER A 300 -6.81 10.25 15.40
CA SER A 300 -7.73 11.33 15.80
C SER A 300 -6.94 12.41 16.52
N LYS A 301 -7.39 13.66 16.48
CA LYS A 301 -6.88 14.73 17.34
C LYS A 301 -6.94 14.35 18.84
N PHE A 302 -7.99 13.65 19.23
CA PHE A 302 -8.31 13.29 20.61
C PHE A 302 -7.76 11.94 21.06
N SER A 303 -7.16 11.15 20.17
CA SER A 303 -6.61 9.83 20.50
C SER A 303 -5.46 9.93 21.52
N TYR A 304 -5.48 9.05 22.52
CA TYR A 304 -4.48 8.99 23.62
C TYR A 304 -3.35 8.00 23.34
N GLN A 305 -3.12 7.60 22.11
CA GLN A 305 -2.13 6.59 21.77
C GLN A 305 -0.70 7.02 22.13
N ARG A 306 0.06 6.14 22.80
CA ARG A 306 1.45 6.37 23.26
C ARG A 306 2.41 6.75 22.13
N LYS A 307 2.09 6.39 20.91
CA LYS A 307 2.86 6.66 19.69
C LYS A 307 2.88 8.13 19.26
N LYS A 308 1.98 8.97 19.79
CA LYS A 308 1.90 10.38 19.41
C LYS A 308 3.08 11.21 19.93
N GLY A 309 3.61 10.91 21.12
CA GLY A 309 4.62 11.76 21.73
C GLY A 309 4.09 13.16 22.09
N GLU A 310 5.01 14.11 22.32
CA GLU A 310 4.71 15.49 22.74
C GLU A 310 4.87 16.53 21.62
N ALA A 311 5.38 16.10 20.43
CA ALA A 311 5.61 17.00 19.31
C ALA A 311 4.32 17.55 18.72
N ASP A 312 4.33 18.82 18.32
CA ASP A 312 3.23 19.39 17.55
C ASP A 312 3.12 18.68 16.20
N GLN A 313 2.00 18.00 16.00
CA GLN A 313 1.76 17.17 14.82
C GLN A 313 1.66 18.03 13.55
N LYS A 314 1.08 19.24 13.67
CA LYS A 314 0.88 20.14 12.53
C LYS A 314 2.22 20.69 12.03
N ASP A 315 3.06 21.15 12.95
CA ASP A 315 4.39 21.64 12.61
C ASP A 315 5.25 20.52 12.02
N LEU A 316 5.17 19.31 12.59
CA LEU A 316 5.92 18.16 12.09
C LEU A 316 5.54 17.79 10.65
N ILE A 317 4.23 17.64 10.38
CA ILE A 317 3.72 17.32 9.04
C ILE A 317 4.02 18.44 8.04
N HIS A 318 3.90 19.70 8.46
CA HIS A 318 4.23 20.85 7.64
C HIS A 318 5.73 20.89 7.27
N ASN A 319 6.61 20.63 8.23
CA ASN A 319 8.06 20.62 8.00
C ASN A 319 8.48 19.49 7.04
N LEU A 320 7.85 18.30 7.11
CA LEU A 320 8.04 17.26 6.10
C LEU A 320 7.69 17.79 4.70
N SER A 321 6.50 18.38 4.55
CA SER A 321 6.04 18.95 3.28
C SER A 321 6.96 20.06 2.76
N LEU A 322 7.47 20.93 3.63
CA LEU A 322 8.42 21.99 3.26
C LEU A 322 9.76 21.44 2.75
N ALA A 323 10.18 20.28 3.26
CA ALA A 323 11.38 19.61 2.78
C ALA A 323 11.16 18.79 1.49
N GLY A 324 9.93 18.65 1.02
CA GLY A 324 9.60 17.85 -0.16
C GLY A 324 9.30 16.38 0.14
N ILE A 325 9.03 16.04 1.40
CA ILE A 325 8.62 14.71 1.83
C ILE A 325 7.09 14.67 1.91
N GLU A 326 6.46 13.75 1.20
CA GLU A 326 5.00 13.64 1.10
C GLU A 326 4.41 13.00 2.38
N PRO A 327 3.60 13.72 3.19
CA PRO A 327 2.95 13.11 4.35
C PRO A 327 1.68 12.37 3.92
N GLN A 328 1.59 11.11 4.32
CA GLN A 328 0.37 10.30 4.27
C GLN A 328 -0.13 10.06 5.69
N ILE A 329 -1.43 10.16 5.91
CA ILE A 329 -2.04 10.12 7.24
C ILE A 329 -3.11 9.04 7.31
N SER A 330 -3.04 8.17 8.32
CA SER A 330 -4.15 7.30 8.71
C SER A 330 -4.98 7.95 9.80
N TRP A 331 -6.32 7.80 9.68
CA TRP A 331 -7.30 8.35 10.59
C TRP A 331 -8.45 7.37 10.82
N ILE A 332 -8.87 7.23 12.06
CA ILE A 332 -9.91 6.30 12.47
C ILE A 332 -11.16 7.08 12.85
N ILE A 333 -12.32 6.65 12.38
CA ILE A 333 -13.63 7.21 12.73
C ILE A 333 -14.39 6.19 13.59
N GLY A 334 -14.91 6.65 14.73
CA GLY A 334 -15.70 5.85 15.65
C GLY A 334 -14.91 5.32 16.86
N ASP A 335 -13.71 5.85 17.09
CA ASP A 335 -12.98 5.65 18.36
C ASP A 335 -13.78 6.24 19.53
N ASP A 336 -13.69 5.62 20.72
CA ASP A 336 -14.44 6.02 21.90
C ASP A 336 -14.10 7.45 22.40
N CYS A 337 -12.97 8.02 21.96
CA CYS A 337 -12.62 9.42 22.22
C CYS A 337 -13.36 10.44 21.33
N GLN A 338 -14.02 9.99 20.28
CA GLN A 338 -14.82 10.81 19.36
C GLN A 338 -16.30 10.72 19.73
N ASN A 339 -17.00 11.85 19.66
CA ASN A 339 -18.44 11.94 19.88
C ASN A 339 -19.07 12.99 18.96
N LYS A 340 -20.38 13.19 19.06
CA LYS A 340 -21.12 14.12 18.18
C LYS A 340 -20.72 15.59 18.38
N ASP A 341 -20.18 15.94 19.53
CA ASP A 341 -19.79 17.32 19.86
C ASP A 341 -18.39 17.66 19.31
N ASN A 342 -17.47 16.68 19.27
CA ASN A 342 -16.07 16.92 18.91
C ASN A 342 -15.66 16.44 17.49
N ILE A 343 -16.46 15.62 16.81
CA ILE A 343 -16.10 15.03 15.53
C ILE A 343 -15.80 16.06 14.43
N GLN A 344 -16.52 17.20 14.43
CA GLN A 344 -16.28 18.25 13.43
C GLN A 344 -14.94 18.97 13.67
N GLU A 345 -14.54 19.13 14.94
CA GLU A 345 -13.23 19.65 15.30
C GLU A 345 -12.12 18.68 14.87
N ASP A 346 -12.34 17.38 15.07
CA ASP A 346 -11.41 16.32 14.67
C ASP A 346 -11.16 16.32 13.15
N VAL A 347 -12.22 16.35 12.36
CA VAL A 347 -12.14 16.42 10.89
C VAL A 347 -11.49 17.73 10.42
N ASN A 348 -11.83 18.88 11.04
CA ASN A 348 -11.21 20.16 10.73
C ASN A 348 -9.69 20.14 11.00
N TYR A 349 -9.29 19.49 12.09
CA TYR A 349 -7.89 19.33 12.42
C TYR A 349 -7.16 18.47 11.36
N LEU A 350 -7.72 17.33 10.96
CA LEU A 350 -7.17 16.51 9.87
C LEU A 350 -6.95 17.33 8.59
N ILE A 351 -7.96 18.10 8.15
CA ILE A 351 -7.85 18.94 6.95
C ILE A 351 -6.75 19.99 7.11
N SER A 352 -6.60 20.56 8.32
CA SER A 352 -5.58 21.57 8.61
C SER A 352 -4.14 21.05 8.54
N LEU A 353 -3.93 19.74 8.61
CA LEU A 353 -2.63 19.09 8.43
C LEU A 353 -2.18 19.08 6.96
N GLN A 354 -3.06 19.38 6.02
CA GLN A 354 -2.81 19.40 4.56
C GLN A 354 -2.17 18.10 4.03
N PRO A 355 -2.71 16.92 4.35
CA PRO A 355 -2.12 15.65 3.94
C PRO A 355 -2.15 15.50 2.41
N ILE A 356 -1.18 14.77 1.86
CA ILE A 356 -1.21 14.41 0.43
C ILE A 356 -2.25 13.32 0.18
N THR A 357 -2.18 12.25 0.96
CA THR A 357 -3.20 11.20 0.98
C THR A 357 -3.66 10.94 2.40
N VAL A 358 -4.90 10.48 2.53
CA VAL A 358 -5.48 10.09 3.80
C VAL A 358 -6.09 8.71 3.64
N GLN A 359 -5.83 7.84 4.60
CA GLN A 359 -6.58 6.60 4.77
C GLN A 359 -7.56 6.77 5.93
N LEU A 360 -8.83 6.93 5.61
CA LEU A 360 -9.91 6.95 6.61
C LEU A 360 -10.47 5.53 6.76
N THR A 361 -10.63 5.10 8.00
CA THR A 361 -11.22 3.79 8.33
C THR A 361 -12.22 3.93 9.46
N THR A 362 -13.15 2.98 9.57
CA THR A 362 -13.90 2.80 10.82
C THR A 362 -13.01 2.11 11.86
N LEU A 363 -13.27 2.35 13.16
CA LEU A 363 -12.65 1.52 14.19
C LEU A 363 -13.19 0.10 14.08
N LEU A 364 -12.28 -0.88 14.03
CA LEU A 364 -12.59 -2.29 13.91
C LEU A 364 -11.91 -3.09 15.02
N ALA A 365 -12.63 -4.04 15.58
CA ALA A 365 -12.10 -4.99 16.55
C ALA A 365 -11.64 -6.27 15.85
N PHE A 366 -10.33 -6.43 15.65
CA PHE A 366 -9.77 -7.66 15.08
C PHE A 366 -9.51 -8.70 16.17
N PRO A 367 -9.87 -9.99 15.95
CA PRO A 367 -9.56 -11.07 16.87
C PRO A 367 -8.08 -11.08 17.27
N GLY A 368 -7.81 -11.42 18.54
CA GLY A 368 -6.46 -11.43 19.10
C GLY A 368 -5.91 -10.06 19.51
N THR A 369 -6.60 -8.95 19.22
CA THR A 369 -6.18 -7.62 19.66
C THR A 369 -6.70 -7.29 21.07
N PRO A 370 -6.00 -6.41 21.83
CA PRO A 370 -6.51 -5.92 23.12
C PRO A 370 -7.89 -5.24 23.00
N LEU A 371 -8.13 -4.49 21.92
CA LEU A 371 -9.44 -3.89 21.67
C LEU A 371 -10.55 -4.94 21.58
N PHE A 372 -10.31 -6.03 20.83
CA PHE A 372 -11.28 -7.12 20.70
C PHE A 372 -11.63 -7.72 22.08
N ALA A 373 -10.61 -8.01 22.88
CA ALA A 373 -10.79 -8.55 24.22
C ALA A 373 -11.58 -7.60 25.13
N ARG A 374 -11.26 -6.29 25.09
CA ARG A 374 -11.97 -5.25 25.86
C ARG A 374 -13.44 -5.17 25.44
N LEU A 375 -13.72 -5.03 24.16
CA LEU A 375 -15.09 -4.90 23.64
C LEU A 375 -15.93 -6.17 23.86
N LYS A 376 -15.30 -7.35 23.81
CA LYS A 376 -15.95 -8.61 24.17
C LYS A 376 -16.39 -8.60 25.64
N GLY A 377 -15.52 -8.14 26.54
CA GLY A 377 -15.84 -7.98 27.98
C GLY A 377 -16.92 -6.92 28.25
N GLU A 378 -17.02 -5.89 27.42
CA GLU A 378 -18.04 -4.84 27.50
C GLU A 378 -19.38 -5.24 26.84
N GLY A 379 -19.48 -6.41 26.21
CA GLY A 379 -20.68 -6.84 25.47
C GLY A 379 -20.94 -6.01 24.18
N ARG A 380 -19.91 -5.44 23.59
CA ARG A 380 -19.99 -4.58 22.41
C ARG A 380 -19.62 -5.30 21.11
N LEU A 381 -19.35 -6.59 21.16
CA LEU A 381 -19.16 -7.45 19.98
C LEU A 381 -20.41 -8.29 19.72
N PRO A 382 -20.72 -8.60 18.45
CA PRO A 382 -21.78 -9.56 18.13
C PRO A 382 -21.41 -10.96 18.65
N GLU A 383 -22.42 -11.76 18.99
CA GLU A 383 -22.21 -13.17 19.39
C GLU A 383 -21.57 -14.00 18.28
N LYS A 384 -21.94 -13.71 17.03
CA LYS A 384 -21.38 -14.31 15.83
C LYS A 384 -20.85 -13.21 14.92
N HIS A 385 -19.57 -13.31 14.57
CA HIS A 385 -18.94 -12.36 13.67
C HIS A 385 -19.26 -12.68 12.22
N ASP A 386 -19.60 -11.67 11.43
CA ASP A 386 -19.65 -11.74 9.98
C ASP A 386 -18.24 -11.44 9.42
N PRO A 387 -17.57 -12.40 8.76
CA PRO A 387 -16.24 -12.16 8.20
C PRO A 387 -16.22 -11.00 7.20
N SER A 388 -17.31 -10.79 6.46
CA SER A 388 -17.39 -9.71 5.46
C SER A 388 -17.29 -8.30 6.06
N GLU A 389 -17.53 -8.15 7.38
CA GLU A 389 -17.41 -6.87 8.08
C GLU A 389 -15.98 -6.53 8.55
N PHE A 390 -14.99 -7.39 8.28
CA PHE A 390 -13.59 -7.12 8.64
C PHE A 390 -12.82 -6.41 7.52
N HIS A 391 -13.37 -5.30 7.04
CA HIS A 391 -12.76 -4.42 6.03
C HIS A 391 -12.74 -2.97 6.50
N LEU A 392 -12.01 -2.08 5.81
CA LEU A 392 -11.73 -0.69 6.24
C LEU A 392 -12.98 0.13 6.63
N PHE A 393 -14.16 -0.24 6.15
CA PHE A 393 -15.44 0.44 6.39
C PHE A 393 -16.47 -0.46 7.06
N GLY A 394 -16.03 -1.56 7.66
CA GLY A 394 -16.91 -2.55 8.25
C GLY A 394 -17.58 -2.11 9.56
N ASP A 395 -18.50 -2.98 10.04
CA ASP A 395 -19.31 -2.77 11.25
C ASP A 395 -19.27 -4.01 12.17
N ASN A 396 -18.09 -4.32 12.67
CA ASN A 396 -17.90 -5.52 13.50
C ASN A 396 -17.97 -5.29 15.02
N MET A 397 -18.39 -4.09 15.43
CA MET A 397 -18.51 -3.72 16.86
C MET A 397 -19.55 -2.61 17.09
N THR A 398 -20.12 -2.55 18.27
CA THR A 398 -20.99 -1.44 18.70
C THR A 398 -20.15 -0.24 19.13
N SER A 399 -20.23 0.88 18.39
CA SER A 399 -19.64 2.15 18.78
C SER A 399 -20.47 2.83 19.86
N LEU A 400 -19.84 3.59 20.77
CA LEU A 400 -20.54 4.32 21.84
C LEU A 400 -21.34 5.52 21.34
N HIS A 401 -20.87 6.19 20.29
CA HIS A 401 -21.36 7.52 19.93
C HIS A 401 -21.96 7.62 18.52
N PHE A 402 -21.67 6.64 17.65
CA PHE A 402 -22.07 6.68 16.26
C PHE A 402 -22.66 5.34 15.78
N THR A 403 -23.72 5.41 15.01
CA THR A 403 -24.14 4.28 14.18
C THR A 403 -23.14 4.04 13.05
N HIS A 404 -23.17 2.86 12.46
CA HIS A 404 -22.35 2.56 11.27
C HIS A 404 -22.58 3.55 10.14
N GLN A 405 -23.84 3.85 9.82
CA GLN A 405 -24.19 4.80 8.78
C GLN A 405 -23.64 6.21 9.05
N GLU A 406 -23.62 6.67 10.30
CA GLU A 406 -23.02 7.95 10.67
C GLU A 406 -21.51 7.93 10.45
N ARG A 407 -20.81 6.85 10.84
CA ARG A 407 -19.36 6.69 10.60
C ARG A 407 -19.02 6.75 9.11
N ILE A 408 -19.75 6.00 8.28
CA ILE A 408 -19.57 6.01 6.83
C ILE A 408 -19.83 7.40 6.25
N ARG A 409 -20.89 8.08 6.68
CA ARG A 409 -21.18 9.46 6.24
C ARG A 409 -20.04 10.41 6.59
N ILE A 410 -19.51 10.37 7.81
CA ILE A 410 -18.37 11.20 8.25
C ILE A 410 -17.16 10.94 7.35
N ILE A 411 -16.85 9.68 7.04
CA ILE A 411 -15.73 9.31 6.15
C ILE A 411 -15.93 9.92 4.76
N LEU A 412 -17.09 9.74 4.16
CA LEU A 412 -17.37 10.23 2.81
C LEU A 412 -17.36 11.76 2.74
N ASP A 413 -18.01 12.42 3.71
CA ASP A 413 -18.01 13.87 3.83
C ASP A 413 -16.59 14.43 4.04
N THR A 414 -15.74 13.70 4.77
CA THR A 414 -14.35 14.09 5.01
C THR A 414 -13.53 13.99 3.72
N TYR A 415 -13.65 12.93 2.94
CA TYR A 415 -12.97 12.81 1.64
C TYR A 415 -13.43 13.92 0.67
N GLU A 416 -14.74 14.17 0.58
CA GLU A 416 -15.28 15.24 -0.26
C GLU A 416 -14.73 16.61 0.19
N ARG A 417 -14.72 16.89 1.49
CA ARG A 417 -14.20 18.15 2.04
C ARG A 417 -12.71 18.34 1.76
N ILE A 418 -11.89 17.29 1.92
CA ILE A 418 -10.46 17.34 1.58
C ILE A 418 -10.30 17.74 0.10
N TYR A 419 -10.99 17.08 -0.82
CA TYR A 419 -10.92 17.39 -2.25
C TYR A 419 -11.42 18.82 -2.56
N ARG A 420 -12.54 19.23 -1.98
CA ARG A 420 -13.13 20.57 -2.20
C ARG A 420 -12.31 21.71 -1.60
N THR A 421 -11.55 21.44 -0.55
CA THR A 421 -10.74 22.45 0.15
C THR A 421 -9.30 22.50 -0.40
N LEU A 422 -8.67 21.35 -0.57
CA LEU A 422 -7.25 21.24 -0.88
C LEU A 422 -6.96 20.90 -2.36
N GLY A 423 -7.98 20.56 -3.14
CA GLY A 423 -7.83 20.09 -4.51
C GLY A 423 -7.35 18.63 -4.59
N PRO A 424 -7.04 18.12 -5.81
CA PRO A 424 -6.64 16.74 -6.01
C PRO A 424 -5.26 16.41 -5.44
N ALA A 425 -5.08 15.18 -4.96
CA ALA A 425 -3.81 14.70 -4.38
C ALA A 425 -2.61 14.93 -5.31
N ALA A 426 -2.76 14.68 -6.61
CA ALA A 426 -1.70 14.90 -7.60
C ALA A 426 -1.17 16.35 -7.60
N MET A 427 -2.03 17.34 -7.33
CA MET A 427 -1.62 18.74 -7.27
C MET A 427 -1.01 19.10 -5.91
N ARG A 428 -1.48 18.46 -4.83
CA ARG A 428 -0.83 18.59 -3.51
C ARG A 428 0.60 18.03 -3.55
N SER A 429 0.80 16.87 -4.17
CA SER A 429 2.14 16.31 -4.44
C SER A 429 3.01 17.28 -5.23
N LEU A 430 2.47 17.90 -6.29
CA LEU A 430 3.20 18.88 -7.09
C LEU A 430 3.68 20.05 -6.23
N GLY A 431 2.85 20.55 -5.32
CA GLY A 431 3.21 21.59 -4.35
C GLY A 431 4.36 21.16 -3.44
N VAL A 432 4.31 19.92 -2.92
CA VAL A 432 5.39 19.36 -2.09
C VAL A 432 6.70 19.22 -2.89
N TYR A 433 6.64 18.80 -4.15
CA TYR A 433 7.85 18.74 -4.99
C TYR A 433 8.46 20.12 -5.26
N MET A 434 7.63 21.17 -5.41
CA MET A 434 8.14 22.53 -5.50
C MET A 434 8.81 22.98 -4.19
N ASN A 435 8.22 22.63 -3.03
CA ASN A 435 8.85 22.85 -1.73
C ASN A 435 10.23 22.17 -1.65
N GLY A 436 10.31 20.88 -2.02
CA GLY A 436 11.55 20.12 -2.02
C GLY A 436 12.62 20.71 -2.96
N TYR A 437 12.21 21.22 -4.14
CA TYR A 437 13.11 21.91 -5.05
C TYR A 437 13.71 23.17 -4.42
N GLU A 438 12.90 24.00 -3.78
CA GLU A 438 13.35 25.22 -3.09
C GLU A 438 14.19 24.89 -1.86
N PHE A 439 13.78 23.89 -1.06
CA PHE A 439 14.53 23.41 0.10
C PHE A 439 15.95 22.97 -0.31
N CYS A 440 16.05 22.09 -1.30
CA CYS A 440 17.33 21.61 -1.82
C CYS A 440 18.17 22.73 -2.46
N SER A 441 17.53 23.76 -3.04
CA SER A 441 18.24 24.91 -3.62
C SER A 441 18.97 25.75 -2.56
N ARG A 442 18.47 25.77 -1.32
CA ARG A 442 19.06 26.50 -0.18
C ARG A 442 20.01 25.65 0.65
N SER A 443 19.95 24.31 0.51
CA SER A 443 20.80 23.40 1.29
C SER A 443 22.29 23.64 1.00
N GLN A 444 23.13 23.49 2.01
CA GLN A 444 24.59 23.47 1.87
C GLN A 444 25.12 22.08 1.53
N ASN A 445 24.29 21.03 1.65
CA ASN A 445 24.68 19.67 1.34
C ASN A 445 24.76 19.46 -0.18
N PRO A 446 25.93 19.07 -0.74
CA PRO A 446 26.12 18.90 -2.18
C PRO A 446 25.18 17.87 -2.81
N PHE A 447 24.87 16.77 -2.12
CA PHE A 447 23.97 15.72 -2.62
C PHE A 447 22.53 16.26 -2.78
N LEU A 448 22.02 16.99 -1.79
CA LEU A 448 20.71 17.62 -1.88
C LEU A 448 20.67 18.68 -2.98
N LYS A 449 21.68 19.54 -3.00
CA LYS A 449 21.77 20.66 -3.94
C LYS A 449 21.89 20.25 -5.41
N LEU A 450 22.47 19.09 -5.68
CA LEU A 450 22.67 18.59 -7.04
C LEU A 450 21.66 17.48 -7.38
N GLU A 451 21.69 16.36 -6.65
CA GLU A 451 20.93 15.16 -7.00
C GLU A 451 19.44 15.30 -6.64
N LYS A 452 19.13 15.64 -5.39
CA LYS A 452 17.72 15.74 -4.97
C LYS A 452 17.00 16.94 -5.58
N LYS A 453 17.67 18.06 -5.76
CA LYS A 453 17.11 19.19 -6.52
C LYS A 453 16.77 18.80 -7.95
N ARG A 454 17.64 18.04 -8.64
CA ARG A 454 17.38 17.51 -9.98
C ARG A 454 16.21 16.52 -9.99
N PHE A 455 16.12 15.66 -9.00
CA PHE A 455 15.00 14.74 -8.80
C PHE A 455 13.68 15.50 -8.70
N PHE A 456 13.57 16.51 -7.81
CA PHE A 456 12.34 17.29 -7.66
C PHE A 456 11.99 18.06 -8.95
N LYS A 457 12.97 18.65 -9.61
CA LYS A 457 12.74 19.31 -10.91
C LYS A 457 12.10 18.33 -11.91
N LYS A 458 12.61 17.10 -12.01
CA LYS A 458 12.06 16.08 -12.90
C LYS A 458 10.63 15.68 -12.52
N LYS A 459 10.34 15.53 -11.23
CA LYS A 459 8.97 15.26 -10.73
C LYS A 459 8.00 16.39 -11.11
N ILE A 460 8.41 17.65 -10.95
CA ILE A 460 7.61 18.82 -11.32
C ILE A 460 7.35 18.82 -12.84
N GLU A 461 8.39 18.67 -13.66
CA GLU A 461 8.27 18.65 -15.12
C GLU A 461 7.35 17.52 -15.62
N THR A 462 7.35 16.38 -14.93
CA THR A 462 6.50 15.24 -15.29
C THR A 462 5.02 15.48 -15.01
N GLY A 463 4.65 16.26 -13.97
CA GLY A 463 3.27 16.45 -13.53
C GLY A 463 2.65 17.81 -13.85
N ILE A 464 3.46 18.84 -14.20
CA ILE A 464 2.98 20.23 -14.30
C ILE A 464 1.88 20.43 -15.34
N PHE A 465 1.85 19.64 -16.42
CA PHE A 465 0.83 19.76 -17.46
C PHE A 465 -0.58 19.48 -16.95
N LEU A 466 -0.73 18.77 -15.83
CA LEU A 466 -2.03 18.47 -15.19
C LEU A 466 -2.67 19.72 -14.55
N LEU A 467 -1.86 20.75 -14.28
CA LEU A 467 -2.31 21.92 -13.53
C LEU A 467 -3.40 22.72 -14.26
N LYS A 468 -3.38 22.77 -15.62
CA LYS A 468 -4.45 23.39 -16.40
C LYS A 468 -5.78 22.69 -16.15
N THR A 469 -5.80 21.37 -16.22
CA THR A 469 -7.00 20.56 -15.92
C THR A 469 -7.48 20.79 -14.48
N ALA A 470 -6.56 20.87 -13.51
CA ALA A 470 -6.91 21.09 -12.12
C ALA A 470 -7.53 22.47 -11.86
N ILE A 471 -7.09 23.50 -12.57
CA ILE A 471 -7.68 24.86 -12.50
C ILE A 471 -9.07 24.88 -13.14
N GLU A 472 -9.19 24.40 -14.38
CA GLU A 472 -10.44 24.45 -15.14
C GLU A 472 -11.55 23.59 -14.52
N MET A 473 -11.18 22.44 -13.92
CA MET A 473 -12.12 21.49 -13.30
C MET A 473 -12.08 21.52 -11.77
N ALA A 474 -11.60 22.62 -11.18
CA ALA A 474 -11.56 22.77 -9.73
C ALA A 474 -12.97 22.67 -9.11
N PRO A 475 -13.16 21.90 -8.03
CA PRO A 475 -14.48 21.67 -7.45
C PRO A 475 -15.06 22.91 -6.74
N THR A 476 -14.21 23.87 -6.38
CA THR A 476 -14.61 25.11 -5.68
C THR A 476 -13.71 26.27 -6.08
N PRO A 477 -14.15 27.54 -5.88
CA PRO A 477 -13.28 28.70 -6.05
C PRO A 477 -12.02 28.67 -5.17
N GLN A 478 -12.11 28.13 -3.95
CA GLN A 478 -10.97 27.97 -3.05
C GLN A 478 -9.91 27.00 -3.63
N ALA A 479 -10.35 25.82 -4.09
CA ALA A 479 -9.44 24.87 -4.75
C ALA A 479 -8.84 25.46 -6.03
N ARG A 480 -9.63 26.20 -6.82
CA ARG A 480 -9.13 26.90 -8.02
C ARG A 480 -8.02 27.89 -7.67
N SER A 481 -8.24 28.74 -6.65
CA SER A 481 -7.24 29.71 -6.20
C SER A 481 -5.95 29.02 -5.79
N ALA A 482 -6.02 27.93 -5.02
CA ALA A 482 -4.83 27.15 -4.63
C ALA A 482 -4.06 26.59 -5.84
N MET A 483 -4.74 26.17 -6.90
CA MET A 483 -4.10 25.69 -8.14
C MET A 483 -3.50 26.85 -8.95
N GLU A 484 -4.13 28.01 -8.95
CA GLU A 484 -3.59 29.22 -9.57
C GLU A 484 -2.32 29.73 -8.85
N ASP A 485 -2.29 29.64 -7.52
CA ASP A 485 -1.09 29.94 -6.73
C ASP A 485 0.07 28.99 -7.09
N LEU A 486 -0.20 27.68 -7.24
CA LEU A 486 0.79 26.73 -7.73
C LEU A 486 1.30 27.10 -9.14
N ARG A 487 0.43 27.57 -10.02
CA ARG A 487 0.83 28.03 -11.37
C ARG A 487 1.75 29.24 -11.30
N GLN A 488 1.39 30.24 -10.50
CA GLN A 488 2.21 31.44 -10.31
C GLN A 488 3.58 31.09 -9.73
N ARG A 489 3.60 30.21 -8.73
CA ARG A 489 4.83 29.70 -8.12
C ARG A 489 5.71 28.95 -9.12
N TYR A 490 5.11 28.09 -9.96
CA TYR A 490 5.87 27.43 -11.04
C TYR A 490 6.51 28.43 -11.99
N VAL A 491 5.76 29.45 -12.43
CA VAL A 491 6.27 30.49 -13.32
C VAL A 491 7.41 31.28 -12.66
N GLY A 492 7.30 31.55 -11.37
CA GLY A 492 8.37 32.21 -10.60
C GLY A 492 9.66 31.39 -10.51
N LEU A 493 9.56 30.06 -10.42
CA LEU A 493 10.70 29.15 -10.30
C LEU A 493 11.36 28.80 -11.64
N PHE A 494 10.56 28.63 -12.71
CA PHE A 494 11.00 28.01 -13.96
C PHE A 494 10.69 28.84 -15.21
N GLY A 495 9.97 29.94 -15.06
CA GLY A 495 9.46 30.73 -16.18
C GLY A 495 8.17 30.14 -16.78
N PRO A 496 7.72 30.69 -17.92
CA PRO A 496 6.50 30.25 -18.57
C PRO A 496 6.61 28.79 -19.06
N MET A 497 5.49 28.08 -19.06
CA MET A 497 5.43 26.69 -19.55
C MET A 497 5.82 26.64 -21.04
N SER A 498 6.65 25.68 -21.40
CA SER A 498 7.04 25.43 -22.79
C SER A 498 5.85 25.05 -23.67
N LYS A 499 5.96 25.24 -24.98
CA LYS A 499 4.90 24.86 -25.93
C LYS A 499 4.52 23.37 -25.85
N SER A 500 5.50 22.50 -25.59
CA SER A 500 5.27 21.06 -25.40
C SER A 500 4.45 20.75 -24.14
N ILE A 501 4.73 21.43 -23.03
CA ILE A 501 3.95 21.29 -21.79
C ILE A 501 2.53 21.83 -22.01
N GLN A 502 2.37 22.96 -22.69
CA GLN A 502 1.06 23.53 -23.02
C GLN A 502 0.23 22.57 -23.90
N TYR A 503 0.86 21.97 -24.91
CA TYR A 503 0.21 20.95 -25.77
C TYR A 503 -0.28 19.73 -24.96
N LEU A 504 0.55 19.21 -24.04
CA LEU A 504 0.14 18.11 -23.15
C LEU A 504 -0.99 18.54 -22.21
N ALA A 505 -0.97 19.79 -21.72
CA ALA A 505 -2.00 20.32 -20.85
C ALA A 505 -3.37 20.43 -21.57
N ASP A 506 -3.37 20.83 -22.85
CA ASP A 506 -4.58 20.89 -23.65
C ASP A 506 -5.17 19.49 -23.90
N ARG A 507 -4.32 18.52 -24.23
CA ARG A 507 -4.73 17.12 -24.37
C ARG A 507 -5.26 16.53 -23.06
N ALA A 508 -4.61 16.84 -21.94
CA ALA A 508 -5.05 16.41 -20.62
C ALA A 508 -6.43 16.96 -20.27
N LEU A 509 -6.67 18.23 -20.53
CA LEU A 509 -7.97 18.86 -20.30
C LEU A 509 -9.08 18.20 -21.16
N ALA A 510 -8.80 17.95 -22.44
CA ALA A 510 -9.75 17.28 -23.33
C ALA A 510 -10.06 15.83 -22.89
N ALA A 511 -9.03 15.06 -22.49
CA ALA A 511 -9.20 13.69 -22.01
C ALA A 511 -9.96 13.63 -20.68
N ALA A 512 -9.66 14.56 -19.76
CA ALA A 512 -10.39 14.70 -18.51
C ALA A 512 -11.87 15.07 -18.72
N GLY A 513 -12.18 15.91 -19.73
CA GLY A 513 -13.55 16.23 -20.12
C GLY A 513 -14.34 14.98 -20.52
N LYS A 514 -13.76 14.15 -21.39
CA LYS A 514 -14.38 12.85 -21.80
C LYS A 514 -14.61 11.93 -20.60
N GLU A 515 -13.68 11.90 -19.65
CA GLU A 515 -13.85 11.11 -18.42
C GLU A 515 -15.02 11.62 -17.58
N MET A 516 -15.19 12.93 -17.46
CA MET A 516 -16.35 13.50 -16.74
C MET A 516 -17.67 13.20 -17.46
N GLU A 517 -17.71 13.23 -18.80
CA GLU A 517 -18.87 12.79 -19.60
C GLU A 517 -19.17 11.30 -19.39
N ARG A 518 -18.13 10.44 -19.39
CA ARG A 518 -18.29 9.03 -19.06
C ARG A 518 -18.89 8.83 -17.67
N ARG A 519 -18.37 9.54 -16.65
CA ARG A 519 -18.89 9.44 -15.28
C ARG A 519 -20.34 9.90 -15.15
N ALA A 520 -20.72 10.93 -15.87
CA ALA A 520 -22.11 11.41 -15.90
C ALA A 520 -23.05 10.36 -16.46
N ARG A 521 -22.60 9.56 -17.44
CA ARG A 521 -23.39 8.51 -18.09
C ARG A 521 -23.36 7.19 -17.31
N ASP A 522 -22.15 6.72 -16.91
CA ASP A 522 -21.91 5.36 -16.45
C ASP A 522 -21.62 5.28 -14.92
N GLY A 523 -21.60 6.41 -14.23
CA GLY A 523 -21.26 6.51 -12.81
C GLY A 523 -19.74 6.57 -12.53
N PHE A 524 -19.40 6.70 -11.25
CA PHE A 524 -18.04 6.91 -10.75
C PHE A 524 -17.15 5.69 -10.92
N SER A 525 -17.64 4.53 -10.53
CA SER A 525 -16.81 3.32 -10.40
C SER A 525 -16.30 2.79 -11.74
N ARG A 526 -15.03 2.40 -11.76
CA ARG A 526 -14.39 1.63 -12.83
C ARG A 526 -13.94 0.25 -12.33
N LEU A 527 -14.48 -0.24 -11.23
CA LEU A 527 -14.12 -1.56 -10.75
C LEU A 527 -14.41 -2.61 -11.83
N ARG A 528 -13.38 -3.34 -12.18
CA ARG A 528 -13.45 -4.46 -13.11
C ARG A 528 -13.22 -5.74 -12.33
N ASP A 529 -13.67 -6.85 -12.88
CA ASP A 529 -13.24 -8.15 -12.39
C ASP A 529 -11.71 -8.23 -12.38
N VAL A 530 -11.16 -8.81 -11.31
CA VAL A 530 -9.72 -9.03 -11.19
C VAL A 530 -9.41 -10.36 -11.87
N PRO A 531 -8.70 -10.36 -13.02
CA PRO A 531 -8.31 -11.63 -13.63
C PRO A 531 -7.36 -12.40 -12.70
N MET A 532 -7.46 -13.71 -12.72
CA MET A 532 -6.45 -14.55 -12.09
C MET A 532 -5.08 -14.26 -12.71
N LYS A 533 -4.06 -14.14 -11.86
CA LYS A 533 -2.67 -14.05 -12.30
C LYS A 533 -1.91 -15.28 -11.79
N ARG A 534 -1.09 -15.86 -12.64
CA ARG A 534 -0.26 -17.03 -12.34
C ARG A 534 1.21 -16.71 -12.56
N PHE A 535 2.03 -16.98 -11.54
CA PHE A 535 3.48 -16.77 -11.59
C PHE A 535 4.20 -18.06 -11.20
N ALA A 536 5.28 -18.39 -11.90
CA ALA A 536 6.11 -19.54 -11.58
C ALA A 536 7.48 -19.09 -11.05
N TYR A 537 7.90 -19.69 -9.96
CA TYR A 537 9.21 -19.47 -9.33
C TYR A 537 10.01 -20.78 -9.38
N PRO A 538 11.13 -20.80 -10.14
CA PRO A 538 11.88 -22.04 -10.37
C PRO A 538 12.63 -22.58 -9.16
N GLY A 539 12.64 -21.82 -8.05
CA GLY A 539 13.44 -22.15 -6.86
C GLY A 539 14.91 -21.72 -6.99
N SER A 540 15.59 -21.57 -5.86
CA SER A 540 16.93 -20.96 -5.81
C SER A 540 18.06 -21.77 -6.43
N GLN A 541 17.90 -23.07 -6.64
CA GLN A 541 18.95 -23.87 -7.30
C GLN A 541 19.16 -23.52 -8.78
N MET A 542 18.15 -22.93 -9.44
CA MET A 542 18.29 -22.42 -10.82
C MET A 542 18.85 -20.99 -10.84
N LEU A 543 18.59 -20.18 -9.83
CA LEU A 543 19.05 -18.79 -9.78
C LEU A 543 20.59 -18.68 -9.61
N SER A 544 21.24 -19.63 -8.89
CA SER A 544 22.69 -19.67 -8.76
C SER A 544 23.43 -19.98 -10.08
N ARG A 545 22.76 -20.60 -11.07
CA ARG A 545 23.32 -20.86 -12.41
C ARG A 545 22.99 -19.75 -13.42
N ALA A 546 21.92 -18.99 -13.22
CA ALA A 546 21.50 -17.90 -14.11
C ALA A 546 22.14 -16.54 -13.74
N GLY A 547 22.66 -16.37 -12.53
CA GLY A 547 23.33 -15.13 -12.08
C GLY A 547 24.67 -14.82 -12.75
N ALA A 548 25.15 -15.71 -13.65
CA ALA A 548 26.35 -15.49 -14.46
C ALA A 548 26.06 -15.05 -15.91
N ALA A 549 24.80 -14.98 -16.33
CA ALA A 549 24.39 -14.46 -17.64
C ALA A 549 23.44 -13.28 -17.44
N ALA A 550 23.83 -12.12 -17.94
CA ALA A 550 23.08 -10.88 -17.89
C ALA A 550 21.62 -11.07 -18.36
N GLY A 551 20.66 -10.60 -17.57
CA GLY A 551 19.24 -10.51 -17.91
C GLY A 551 18.39 -11.65 -17.34
N THR A 552 18.16 -11.64 -16.01
CA THR A 552 17.00 -12.35 -15.47
C THR A 552 15.75 -11.58 -15.87
N GLU A 553 15.03 -12.12 -16.86
CA GLU A 553 13.68 -11.66 -17.19
C GLU A 553 12.83 -11.69 -15.91
N LEU A 554 12.01 -10.65 -15.73
CA LEU A 554 10.93 -10.64 -14.72
C LEU A 554 10.14 -11.94 -14.85
N PRO A 555 9.62 -12.54 -13.76
CA PRO A 555 8.55 -13.50 -13.88
C PRO A 555 7.35 -12.75 -14.48
N PHE A 556 7.30 -12.72 -15.82
CA PHE A 556 6.13 -12.21 -16.52
C PHE A 556 4.96 -13.13 -16.20
N PRO A 557 3.72 -12.61 -16.07
CA PRO A 557 2.57 -13.46 -16.12
C PRO A 557 2.72 -14.29 -17.39
N VAL A 558 2.76 -15.60 -17.26
CA VAL A 558 2.67 -16.49 -18.42
C VAL A 558 1.21 -16.39 -18.82
N ASP A 559 0.89 -15.53 -19.79
CA ASP A 559 -0.39 -15.54 -20.48
C ASP A 559 -0.53 -16.92 -21.14
N VAL A 560 -1.16 -17.84 -20.42
CA VAL A 560 -1.66 -19.07 -21.01
C VAL A 560 -3.02 -18.70 -21.59
N PRO A 561 -3.16 -18.61 -22.92
CA PRO A 561 -4.46 -18.34 -23.51
C PRO A 561 -5.43 -19.46 -23.10
N LEU A 562 -6.62 -19.11 -22.64
CA LEU A 562 -7.71 -20.02 -22.26
C LEU A 562 -8.10 -21.03 -23.38
N SER A 563 -7.58 -20.85 -24.60
CA SER A 563 -7.74 -21.78 -25.72
C SER A 563 -6.93 -23.08 -25.61
N ALA A 564 -6.00 -23.20 -24.65
CA ALA A 564 -5.21 -24.41 -24.45
C ALA A 564 -5.94 -25.50 -23.64
N PHE A 565 -7.04 -25.15 -23.00
CA PHE A 565 -7.92 -26.11 -22.30
C PHE A 565 -9.10 -26.41 -23.21
N GLY A 566 -8.98 -27.53 -23.97
CA GLY A 566 -9.98 -27.99 -24.89
C GLY A 566 -11.37 -28.05 -24.25
N ARG A 567 -12.37 -27.57 -24.99
CA ARG A 567 -13.78 -27.79 -24.69
C ARG A 567 -14.02 -29.30 -24.57
N ALA A 568 -14.38 -29.74 -23.41
CA ALA A 568 -15.06 -31.01 -23.18
C ALA A 568 -16.29 -30.74 -22.31
#